data_a5e3091da04bc636e49f32b166014ab6
#
_entry.id   a5e3091da04bc636e49f32b166014ab6
#
_cell.length_a   1.000
_cell.length_b   1.000
_cell.length_c   1.000
_cell.angle_alpha   90.00
_cell.angle_beta   90.00
_cell.angle_gamma   90.00
#
_symmetry.space_group_name_H-M   'P 1'
#
loop_
_entity.id
_entity.type
_entity.pdbx_description
1 polymer ?
#
loop_
_entity_poly.entity_id
_entity_poly.type
_entity_poly.pdbx_seq_one_letter_code
_entity_poly.pdbx_strand_id
1 'polypeptide(L)'
;MQSAPALQEHASRFDEPVRALLRTKGRNPVWSVTPDETVYHAIEMMSERQVGCLVVLIGGQLAGIVSERDYARKVILKGRSSQETRVREIMTTPALFVTPEKTVADAMRIMTNRRVRHLPVLEGDNVVGMLSIGDLVNWVITSQQQTIKHLHNYIAGNYPA
;
A
#
# COMPACT_ATOMS: atom_id res chain seq x y z
N MET A 1 27.59 -41.55 5.14
CA MET A 1 26.76 -40.86 4.17
C MET A 1 26.01 -39.76 4.91
N GLN A 2 26.60 -38.57 5.01
CA GLN A 2 25.99 -37.44 5.71
C GLN A 2 25.10 -36.71 4.71
N SER A 3 23.81 -36.72 5.00
CA SER A 3 22.82 -35.95 4.27
C SER A 3 23.14 -34.47 4.43
N ALA A 4 23.37 -33.77 3.32
CA ALA A 4 23.49 -32.32 3.31
C ALA A 4 22.20 -31.73 3.91
N PRO A 5 22.29 -30.69 4.75
CA PRO A 5 21.10 -30.02 5.22
C PRO A 5 20.38 -29.44 4.02
N ALA A 6 19.10 -29.79 3.90
CA ALA A 6 18.22 -29.20 2.90
C ALA A 6 18.35 -27.68 2.96
N LEU A 7 18.73 -27.08 1.86
CA LEU A 7 18.59 -25.66 1.64
C LEU A 7 17.08 -25.38 1.83
N GLN A 8 16.72 -24.86 2.99
CA GLN A 8 15.40 -24.28 3.16
C GLN A 8 15.30 -23.19 2.09
N GLU A 9 14.50 -23.46 1.09
CA GLU A 9 14.08 -22.46 0.14
C GLU A 9 13.57 -21.28 0.97
N HIS A 10 14.36 -20.22 1.04
CA HIS A 10 13.89 -18.96 1.55
C HIS A 10 12.82 -18.52 0.57
N ALA A 11 11.56 -18.75 0.95
CA ALA A 11 10.43 -18.17 0.24
C ALA A 11 10.77 -16.72 -0.05
N SER A 12 10.79 -16.37 -1.32
CA SER A 12 11.09 -15.01 -1.73
C SER A 12 10.14 -14.07 -0.98
N ARG A 13 10.64 -12.95 -0.45
CA ARG A 13 9.78 -11.96 0.21
C ARG A 13 8.63 -11.46 -0.66
N PHE A 14 8.75 -11.67 -1.96
CA PHE A 14 7.67 -11.40 -2.91
C PHE A 14 6.49 -12.38 -2.76
N ASP A 15 6.76 -13.59 -2.29
CA ASP A 15 5.74 -14.63 -2.08
C ASP A 15 5.10 -14.52 -0.69
N GLU A 16 5.63 -13.64 0.17
CA GLU A 16 5.03 -13.39 1.47
C GLU A 16 3.69 -12.67 1.34
N PRO A 17 2.74 -12.96 2.25
CA PRO A 17 1.44 -12.31 2.22
C PRO A 17 1.55 -10.83 2.60
N VAL A 18 0.68 -10.02 2.04
CA VAL A 18 0.53 -8.60 2.37
C VAL A 18 0.40 -8.39 3.88
N ARG A 19 -0.23 -9.32 4.59
CA ARG A 19 -0.35 -9.30 6.05
C ARG A 19 1.01 -9.14 6.74
N ALA A 20 2.05 -9.80 6.25
CA ALA A 20 3.40 -9.70 6.82
C ALA A 20 3.98 -8.28 6.67
N LEU A 21 3.79 -7.67 5.49
CA LEU A 21 4.20 -6.30 5.23
C LEU A 21 3.46 -5.32 6.15
N LEU A 22 2.14 -5.46 6.30
CA LEU A 22 1.36 -4.60 7.18
C LEU A 22 1.81 -4.68 8.64
N ARG A 23 2.18 -5.86 9.13
CA ARG A 23 2.72 -6.02 10.48
C ARG A 23 4.03 -5.26 10.67
N THR A 24 4.91 -5.31 9.68
CA THR A 24 6.20 -4.60 9.70
C THR A 24 6.02 -3.09 9.63
N LYS A 25 5.02 -2.63 8.88
CA LYS A 25 4.68 -1.21 8.74
C LYS A 25 4.22 -0.59 10.07
N GLY A 26 3.72 -1.39 11.01
CA GLY A 26 3.24 -0.94 12.30
C GLY A 26 1.84 -0.29 12.23
N ARG A 27 1.49 0.47 13.26
CA ARG A 27 0.20 1.17 13.31
C ARG A 27 0.21 2.37 12.36
N ASN A 28 -0.21 2.14 11.14
CA ASN A 28 -0.56 3.23 10.22
C ASN A 28 -2.08 3.29 10.14
N PRO A 29 -2.70 4.31 10.71
CA PRO A 29 -4.14 4.47 10.61
C PRO A 29 -4.55 4.67 9.15
N VAL A 30 -5.68 4.08 8.77
CA VAL A 30 -6.27 4.31 7.46
C VAL A 30 -7.10 5.58 7.54
N TRP A 31 -6.64 6.62 6.85
CA TRP A 31 -7.35 7.89 6.78
C TRP A 31 -8.46 7.82 5.73
N SER A 32 -9.62 8.34 6.07
CA SER A 32 -10.81 8.24 5.23
C SER A 32 -11.59 9.55 5.16
N VAL A 33 -12.35 9.66 4.09
CA VAL A 33 -13.36 10.70 3.89
C VAL A 33 -14.65 10.05 3.41
N THR A 34 -15.75 10.80 3.47
CA THR A 34 -17.02 10.39 2.89
C THR A 34 -17.18 11.02 1.50
N PRO A 35 -18.07 10.49 0.63
CA PRO A 35 -18.30 11.06 -0.70
C PRO A 35 -18.83 12.51 -0.70
N ASP A 36 -19.49 12.91 0.37
CA ASP A 36 -20.12 14.24 0.47
C ASP A 36 -19.19 15.32 0.98
N GLU A 37 -18.03 14.96 1.50
CA GLU A 37 -17.01 15.92 1.91
C GLU A 37 -16.42 16.65 0.69
N THR A 38 -15.90 17.86 0.92
CA THR A 38 -15.27 18.62 -0.17
C THR A 38 -13.90 18.04 -0.52
N VAL A 39 -13.52 18.20 -1.77
CA VAL A 39 -12.16 17.86 -2.22
C VAL A 39 -11.12 18.67 -1.43
N TYR A 40 -11.43 19.94 -1.10
CA TYR A 40 -10.56 20.77 -0.28
C TYR A 40 -10.23 20.09 1.05
N HIS A 41 -11.25 19.60 1.76
CA HIS A 41 -11.04 18.89 3.02
C HIS A 41 -10.20 17.62 2.84
N ALA A 42 -10.42 16.87 1.78
CA ALA A 42 -9.61 15.67 1.48
C ALA A 42 -8.13 16.04 1.24
N ILE A 43 -7.85 17.09 0.48
CA ILE A 43 -6.48 17.56 0.23
C ILE A 43 -5.83 18.10 1.51
N GLU A 44 -6.57 18.85 2.32
CA GLU A 44 -6.10 19.32 3.62
C GLU A 44 -5.69 18.16 4.51
N MET A 45 -6.52 17.12 4.61
CA MET A 45 -6.21 15.90 5.36
C MET A 45 -4.97 15.18 4.80
N MET A 46 -4.85 15.04 3.48
CA MET A 46 -3.66 14.45 2.87
C MET A 46 -2.39 15.22 3.24
N SER A 47 -2.45 16.55 3.23
CA SER A 47 -1.34 17.41 3.61
C SER A 47 -0.97 17.26 5.09
N GLU A 48 -1.94 17.32 5.98
CA GLU A 48 -1.72 17.20 7.42
C GLU A 48 -1.20 15.82 7.82
N ARG A 49 -1.70 14.77 7.18
CA ARG A 49 -1.32 13.37 7.46
C ARG A 49 -0.14 12.89 6.63
N GLN A 50 0.36 13.72 5.72
CA GLN A 50 1.46 13.36 4.82
C GLN A 50 1.22 12.08 4.03
N VAL A 51 0.02 11.94 3.52
CA VAL A 51 -0.39 10.83 2.65
C VAL A 51 -0.88 11.36 1.30
N GLY A 52 -0.72 10.57 0.26
CA GLY A 52 -1.12 10.94 -1.11
C GLY A 52 -2.48 10.38 -1.54
N CYS A 53 -3.15 9.65 -0.66
CA CYS A 53 -4.40 8.97 -0.97
C CYS A 53 -5.22 8.73 0.30
N LEU A 54 -6.54 8.83 0.16
CA LEU A 54 -7.50 8.51 1.21
C LEU A 54 -8.49 7.47 0.70
N VAL A 55 -8.97 6.60 1.58
CA VAL A 55 -10.12 5.76 1.27
C VAL A 55 -11.40 6.59 1.40
N VAL A 56 -12.37 6.29 0.55
CA VAL A 56 -13.70 6.89 0.60
C VAL A 56 -14.65 5.83 1.14
N LEU A 57 -15.27 6.11 2.27
CA LEU A 57 -16.16 5.18 2.98
C LEU A 57 -17.61 5.66 2.94
N ILE A 58 -18.52 4.71 2.74
CA ILE A 58 -19.97 4.89 2.91
C ILE A 58 -20.41 3.87 3.95
N GLY A 59 -20.93 4.33 5.08
CA GLY A 59 -21.36 3.43 6.15
C GLY A 59 -20.24 2.51 6.65
N GLY A 60 -18.99 2.98 6.65
CA GLY A 60 -17.82 2.21 7.06
C GLY A 60 -17.27 1.25 6.00
N GLN A 61 -17.92 1.14 4.84
CA GLN A 61 -17.49 0.26 3.75
C GLN A 61 -16.76 1.03 2.65
N LEU A 62 -15.79 0.37 2.01
CA LEU A 62 -15.03 0.96 0.93
C LEU A 62 -15.90 1.26 -0.29
N ALA A 63 -16.06 2.55 -0.61
CA ALA A 63 -16.76 3.01 -1.81
C ALA A 63 -15.80 3.39 -2.95
N GLY A 64 -14.62 3.89 -2.60
CA GLY A 64 -13.65 4.33 -3.58
C GLY A 64 -12.37 4.81 -2.93
N ILE A 65 -11.51 5.41 -3.72
CA ILE A 65 -10.31 6.12 -3.25
C ILE A 65 -10.23 7.49 -3.91
N VAL A 66 -9.62 8.42 -3.23
CA VAL A 66 -9.30 9.75 -3.76
C VAL A 66 -7.83 10.05 -3.51
N SER A 67 -7.13 10.52 -4.53
CA SER A 67 -5.70 10.77 -4.50
C SER A 67 -5.35 12.19 -4.93
N GLU A 68 -4.11 12.61 -4.63
CA GLU A 68 -3.55 13.88 -5.14
C GLU A 68 -3.58 13.92 -6.68
N ARG A 69 -3.42 12.78 -7.33
CA ARG A 69 -3.50 12.67 -8.79
C ARG A 69 -4.92 12.96 -9.29
N ASP A 70 -5.94 12.46 -8.60
CA ASP A 70 -7.33 12.77 -8.92
C ASP A 70 -7.59 14.28 -8.80
N TYR A 71 -7.09 14.89 -7.74
CA TYR A 71 -7.18 16.34 -7.54
C TYR A 71 -6.52 17.12 -8.68
N ALA A 72 -5.29 16.77 -9.04
CA ALA A 72 -4.58 17.46 -10.11
C ALA A 72 -5.31 17.33 -11.46
N ARG A 73 -5.76 16.13 -11.81
CA ARG A 73 -6.33 15.83 -13.13
C ARG A 73 -7.78 16.24 -13.28
N LYS A 74 -8.57 16.13 -12.21
CA LYS A 74 -10.03 16.28 -12.26
C LYS A 74 -10.54 17.58 -11.63
N VAL A 75 -9.70 18.30 -10.92
CA VAL A 75 -10.05 19.60 -10.31
C VAL A 75 -9.19 20.71 -10.89
N ILE A 76 -7.90 20.75 -10.63
CA ILE A 76 -7.01 21.83 -11.08
C ILE A 76 -7.03 21.98 -12.61
N LEU A 77 -6.73 20.89 -13.33
CA LEU A 77 -6.66 20.92 -14.80
C LEU A 77 -8.02 21.10 -15.47
N LYS A 78 -9.11 20.96 -14.74
CA LYS A 78 -10.47 21.20 -15.22
C LYS A 78 -11.02 22.58 -14.80
N GLY A 79 -10.20 23.41 -14.14
CA GLY A 79 -10.61 24.73 -13.68
C GLY A 79 -11.71 24.71 -12.62
N ARG A 80 -11.82 23.62 -11.86
CA ARG A 80 -12.84 23.46 -10.82
C ARG A 80 -12.34 23.97 -9.47
N SER A 81 -13.29 24.35 -8.61
CA SER A 81 -13.00 24.74 -7.23
C SER A 81 -12.98 23.50 -6.31
N SER A 82 -11.90 23.31 -5.57
CA SER A 82 -11.82 22.24 -4.57
C SER A 82 -12.82 22.41 -3.42
N GLN A 83 -13.22 23.65 -3.13
CA GLN A 83 -14.19 23.96 -2.09
C GLN A 83 -15.64 23.67 -2.52
N GLU A 84 -15.91 23.70 -3.82
CA GLU A 84 -17.24 23.46 -4.39
C GLU A 84 -17.40 22.07 -5.02
N THR A 85 -16.31 21.31 -5.13
CA THR A 85 -16.31 19.96 -5.67
C THR A 85 -16.37 18.94 -4.53
N ARG A 86 -17.27 17.96 -4.64
CA ARG A 86 -17.38 16.86 -3.68
C ARG A 86 -16.44 15.72 -4.04
N VAL A 87 -16.01 14.98 -3.05
CA VAL A 87 -15.15 13.81 -3.23
C VAL A 87 -15.75 12.81 -4.21
N ARG A 88 -17.07 12.58 -4.16
CA ARG A 88 -17.79 11.67 -5.08
C ARG A 88 -17.58 12.01 -6.56
N GLU A 89 -17.33 13.26 -6.88
CA GLU A 89 -17.20 13.72 -8.26
C GLU A 89 -15.85 13.39 -8.88
N ILE A 90 -14.85 13.11 -8.04
CA ILE A 90 -13.48 12.85 -8.52
C ILE A 90 -12.92 11.50 -8.05
N MET A 91 -13.51 10.85 -7.05
CA MET A 91 -13.02 9.57 -6.55
C MET A 91 -12.99 8.50 -7.62
N THR A 92 -12.06 7.57 -7.50
CA THR A 92 -12.02 6.38 -8.33
C THR A 92 -12.89 5.30 -7.69
N THR A 93 -13.89 4.84 -8.44
CA THR A 93 -14.84 3.82 -7.99
C THR A 93 -15.19 2.88 -9.16
N PRO A 94 -15.31 1.55 -8.94
CA PRO A 94 -14.96 0.85 -7.71
C PRO A 94 -13.46 0.94 -7.40
N ALA A 95 -13.12 0.91 -6.11
CA ALA A 95 -11.71 0.89 -5.71
C ALA A 95 -11.10 -0.47 -5.98
N LEU A 96 -9.89 -0.48 -6.54
CA LEU A 96 -9.05 -1.68 -6.53
C LEU A 96 -8.57 -1.92 -5.09
N PHE A 97 -8.50 -3.18 -4.69
CA PHE A 97 -8.03 -3.56 -3.37
C PHE A 97 -7.33 -4.92 -3.41
N VAL A 98 -6.65 -5.25 -2.34
CA VAL A 98 -6.10 -6.58 -2.09
C VAL A 98 -6.58 -7.09 -0.74
N THR A 99 -6.54 -8.41 -0.55
CA THR A 99 -6.77 -9.02 0.76
C THR A 99 -5.43 -9.28 1.45
N PRO A 100 -5.41 -9.43 2.78
CA PRO A 100 -4.17 -9.70 3.51
C PRO A 100 -3.44 -10.98 3.09
N GLU A 101 -4.14 -11.94 2.52
CA GLU A 101 -3.61 -13.22 2.06
C GLU A 101 -2.96 -13.15 0.68
N LYS A 102 -3.23 -12.11 -0.11
CA LYS A 102 -2.54 -11.89 -1.38
C LYS A 102 -1.07 -11.65 -1.15
N THR A 103 -0.23 -12.09 -2.09
CA THR A 103 1.21 -11.92 -1.98
C THR A 103 1.64 -10.47 -2.28
N VAL A 104 2.80 -10.09 -1.78
CA VAL A 104 3.43 -8.81 -2.14
C VAL A 104 3.61 -8.72 -3.65
N ALA A 105 4.00 -9.81 -4.32
CA ALA A 105 4.11 -9.87 -5.79
C ALA A 105 2.77 -9.56 -6.48
N ASP A 106 1.65 -10.09 -5.97
CA ASP A 106 0.32 -9.80 -6.50
C ASP A 106 0.00 -8.30 -6.41
N ALA A 107 0.27 -7.69 -5.26
CA ALA A 107 0.05 -6.25 -5.06
C ALA A 107 0.90 -5.41 -6.03
N MET A 108 2.16 -5.76 -6.21
CA MET A 108 3.06 -5.10 -7.17
C MET A 108 2.54 -5.21 -8.59
N ARG A 109 2.06 -6.39 -8.98
CA ARG A 109 1.50 -6.62 -10.32
C ARG A 109 0.25 -5.79 -10.57
N ILE A 110 -0.63 -5.70 -9.58
CA ILE A 110 -1.85 -4.86 -9.68
C ILE A 110 -1.46 -3.39 -9.83
N MET A 111 -0.56 -2.88 -8.99
CA MET A 111 -0.13 -1.48 -9.08
C MET A 111 0.51 -1.16 -10.43
N THR A 112 1.33 -2.05 -10.96
CA THR A 112 2.00 -1.87 -12.24
C THR A 112 1.00 -1.91 -13.41
N ASN A 113 0.16 -2.94 -13.46
CA ASN A 113 -0.78 -3.15 -14.56
C ASN A 113 -1.90 -2.11 -14.59
N ARG A 114 -2.34 -1.67 -13.44
CA ARG A 114 -3.42 -0.68 -13.29
C ARG A 114 -2.92 0.75 -13.14
N ARG A 115 -1.60 0.95 -13.08
CA ARG A 115 -0.96 2.27 -12.89
C ARG A 115 -1.50 3.02 -11.68
N VAL A 116 -1.71 2.30 -10.59
CA VAL A 116 -2.08 2.85 -9.28
C VAL A 116 -0.92 2.78 -8.32
N ARG A 117 -0.85 3.70 -7.38
CA ARG A 117 0.23 3.79 -6.39
C ARG A 117 -0.18 3.42 -4.98
N HIS A 118 -1.46 3.20 -4.79
CA HIS A 118 -2.06 2.87 -3.50
C HIS A 118 -3.11 1.79 -3.69
N LEU A 119 -3.12 0.83 -2.77
CA LEU A 119 -4.13 -0.23 -2.72
C LEU A 119 -4.64 -0.35 -1.28
N PRO A 120 -5.95 -0.15 -1.06
CA PRO A 120 -6.57 -0.55 0.20
C PRO A 120 -6.44 -2.05 0.42
N VAL A 121 -6.27 -2.44 1.67
CA VAL A 121 -6.27 -3.84 2.08
C VAL A 121 -7.57 -4.11 2.83
N LEU A 122 -8.37 -5.03 2.31
CA LEU A 122 -9.66 -5.42 2.88
C LEU A 122 -9.60 -6.80 3.50
N GLU A 123 -10.14 -6.92 4.70
CA GLU A 123 -10.42 -8.19 5.36
C GLU A 123 -11.94 -8.26 5.61
N GLY A 124 -12.63 -9.12 4.85
CA GLY A 124 -14.10 -9.04 4.77
C GLY A 124 -14.53 -7.69 4.19
N ASP A 125 -15.41 -6.99 4.90
CA ASP A 125 -15.89 -5.66 4.51
C ASP A 125 -15.08 -4.51 5.12
N ASN A 126 -14.04 -4.82 5.92
CA ASN A 126 -13.27 -3.84 6.66
C ASN A 126 -11.97 -3.49 5.94
N VAL A 127 -11.68 -2.19 5.86
CA VAL A 127 -10.36 -1.71 5.43
C VAL A 127 -9.40 -1.83 6.60
N VAL A 128 -8.41 -2.72 6.49
CA VAL A 128 -7.45 -3.01 7.56
C VAL A 128 -6.09 -2.35 7.33
N GLY A 129 -5.88 -1.77 6.17
CA GLY A 129 -4.63 -1.09 5.85
C GLY A 129 -4.66 -0.41 4.48
N MET A 130 -3.59 0.31 4.21
CA MET A 130 -3.31 0.93 2.92
C MET A 130 -1.88 0.58 2.50
N LEU A 131 -1.72 0.03 1.32
CA LEU A 131 -0.41 -0.19 0.72
C LEU A 131 -0.08 0.95 -0.24
N SER A 132 1.12 1.51 -0.11
CA SER A 132 1.68 2.43 -1.09
C SER A 132 2.80 1.75 -1.88
N ILE A 133 3.13 2.31 -3.04
CA ILE A 133 4.30 1.84 -3.80
C ILE A 133 5.59 1.99 -2.98
N GLY A 134 5.69 3.01 -2.15
CA GLY A 134 6.81 3.21 -1.22
C GLY A 134 6.95 2.07 -0.20
N ASP A 135 5.84 1.54 0.29
CA ASP A 135 5.84 0.38 1.20
C ASP A 135 6.43 -0.86 0.53
N LEU A 136 6.06 -1.09 -0.75
CA LEU A 136 6.56 -2.23 -1.52
C LEU A 136 8.05 -2.07 -1.85
N VAL A 137 8.49 -0.87 -2.20
CA VAL A 137 9.91 -0.57 -2.45
C VAL A 137 10.74 -0.80 -1.19
N ASN A 138 10.29 -0.31 -0.03
CA ASN A 138 10.96 -0.55 1.24
C ASN A 138 11.03 -2.03 1.60
N TRP A 139 9.98 -2.78 1.34
CA TRP A 139 9.96 -4.23 1.57
C TRP A 139 11.03 -4.95 0.76
N VAL A 140 11.17 -4.61 -0.52
CA VAL A 140 12.17 -5.19 -1.42
C VAL A 140 13.59 -4.80 -1.00
N ILE A 141 13.85 -3.53 -0.71
CA ILE A 141 15.17 -3.03 -0.29
C ILE A 141 15.61 -3.70 1.01
N THR A 142 14.74 -3.78 2.01
CA THR A 142 15.03 -4.42 3.28
C THR A 142 15.37 -5.90 3.10
N SER A 143 14.67 -6.58 2.19
CA SER A 143 14.97 -7.96 1.81
C SER A 143 16.38 -8.12 1.24
N GLN A 144 16.77 -7.26 0.31
CA GLN A 144 18.10 -7.28 -0.30
C GLN A 144 19.21 -6.99 0.71
N GLN A 145 19.00 -6.02 1.59
CA GLN A 145 19.97 -5.70 2.65
C GLN A 145 20.18 -6.87 3.62
N GLN A 146 19.14 -7.58 3.98
CA GLN A 146 19.25 -8.77 4.81
C GLN A 146 20.04 -9.88 4.10
N THR A 147 19.78 -10.09 2.82
CA THR A 147 20.52 -11.07 2.01
C THR A 147 22.00 -10.72 1.92
N ILE A 148 22.32 -9.47 1.65
CA ILE A 148 23.72 -8.97 1.60
C ILE A 148 24.39 -9.16 2.96
N LYS A 149 23.73 -8.84 4.06
CA LYS A 149 24.25 -9.03 5.41
C LYS A 149 24.52 -10.50 5.72
N HIS A 150 23.60 -11.39 5.33
CA HIS A 150 23.79 -12.84 5.51
C HIS A 150 24.98 -13.36 4.69
N LEU A 151 25.09 -12.96 3.43
CA LEU A 151 26.23 -13.31 2.58
C LEU A 151 27.55 -12.78 3.15
N HIS A 152 27.57 -11.56 3.65
CA HIS A 152 28.73 -10.97 4.26
C HIS A 152 29.18 -11.74 5.50
N ASN A 153 28.24 -12.08 6.38
CA ASN A 153 28.51 -12.90 7.56
C ASN A 153 29.03 -14.29 7.19
N TYR A 154 28.49 -14.89 6.12
CA TYR A 154 28.95 -16.17 5.60
C TYR A 154 30.42 -16.09 5.13
N ILE A 155 30.76 -15.07 4.33
CA ILE A 155 32.12 -14.87 3.83
C ILE A 155 33.09 -14.54 4.97
N ALA A 156 32.65 -13.79 5.98
CA ALA A 156 33.45 -13.42 7.14
C ALA A 156 33.63 -14.56 8.17
N GLY A 157 32.98 -15.71 7.95
CA GLY A 157 33.07 -16.86 8.87
C GLY A 157 32.29 -16.68 10.18
N ASN A 158 31.45 -15.66 10.27
CA ASN A 158 30.61 -15.40 11.44
C ASN A 158 29.31 -16.21 11.34
N TYR A 159 29.37 -17.46 11.70
CA TYR A 159 28.16 -18.27 11.82
C TYR A 159 27.51 -18.03 13.19
N PRO A 160 26.19 -17.82 13.26
CA PRO A 160 25.50 -18.00 14.51
C PRO A 160 25.60 -19.47 14.90
N ALA A 161 26.04 -19.69 16.11
CA ALA A 161 26.12 -21.03 16.68
C ALA A 161 24.73 -21.63 16.84
#